data_771040b2bc926e3afa87bdc25e8f96c5
#
_entry.id   771040b2bc926e3afa87bdc25e8f96c5
#
_cell.length_a   1.000
_cell.length_b   1.000
_cell.length_c   1.000
_cell.angle_alpha   90.00
_cell.angle_beta   90.00
_cell.angle_gamma   90.00
#
_symmetry.space_group_name_H-M   'P 1'
#
loop_
_entity.id
_entity.type
_entity.pdbx_description
1 polymer ?
#
loop_
_entity_poly.entity_id
_entity_poly.type
_entity_poly.pdbx_seq_one_letter_code
_entity_poly.pdbx_strand_id
1 'polypeptide(L)'
;MTAKSIVAVVAAAGLLVAGGWRVIVHKSNLAPALVTPTTNVHLELSDDVAARLYRATHELPTEDRSARPRLIALTFDDGPYPIYTPMLLDVLHDLHVPATFFLIGQDARQWPELTRRIETEGNEIGDHTYTHPNLDQESADQVRREILEGRDALWELSHDPSVRVLMRPPHGRYTESTLRVAQALGYSVVLWTDDGGDWRTVTVAALQRHLVEHATAPEIVLLHSGKLATIEALPYVVDRFKRAGYRFVTVGELLKLVQTGELNHPLRRAV
;
A
#
# COMPACT_ATOMS: atom_id res chain seq x y z
N MET A 1 26.91 -11.89 -6.20
CA MET A 1 26.40 -10.95 -7.23
C MET A 1 25.08 -10.41 -6.68
N THR A 2 25.14 -9.20 -6.18
CA THR A 2 24.02 -8.51 -5.55
C THR A 2 23.03 -8.06 -6.61
N ALA A 3 21.83 -8.63 -6.61
CA ALA A 3 20.74 -8.16 -7.46
C ALA A 3 20.23 -6.80 -6.90
N LYS A 4 20.53 -5.74 -7.62
CA LYS A 4 20.01 -4.40 -7.34
C LYS A 4 18.53 -4.38 -7.70
N SER A 5 17.71 -3.91 -6.77
CA SER A 5 16.30 -3.60 -7.04
C SER A 5 16.24 -2.58 -8.18
N ILE A 6 15.64 -2.99 -9.28
CA ILE A 6 15.44 -2.12 -10.44
C ILE A 6 13.99 -1.65 -10.37
N VAL A 7 13.81 -0.38 -10.08
CA VAL A 7 12.57 0.32 -10.38
C VAL A 7 12.59 0.59 -11.88
N ALA A 8 11.81 -0.13 -12.64
CA ALA A 8 11.71 0.07 -14.08
C ALA A 8 10.44 0.85 -14.39
N VAL A 9 10.60 2.04 -14.91
CA VAL A 9 9.54 2.74 -15.63
C VAL A 9 9.67 2.35 -17.08
N VAL A 10 8.69 1.64 -17.59
CA VAL A 10 8.60 1.35 -19.02
C VAL A 10 7.68 2.36 -19.64
N ALA A 11 8.25 3.31 -20.35
CA ALA A 11 7.49 4.10 -21.31
C ALA A 11 7.18 3.19 -22.50
N ALA A 12 5.96 2.67 -22.59
CA ALA A 12 5.49 2.04 -23.81
C ALA A 12 5.23 3.13 -24.84
N ALA A 13 6.07 3.19 -25.87
CA ALA A 13 5.85 4.02 -27.03
C ALA A 13 4.65 3.48 -27.82
N GLY A 14 3.62 4.29 -27.95
CA GLY A 14 2.64 4.16 -29.03
C GLY A 14 1.29 3.59 -28.65
N LEU A 15 0.42 4.39 -28.13
CA LEU A 15 -0.92 4.76 -28.61
C LEU A 15 -1.49 5.81 -27.65
N LEU A 16 -1.73 6.99 -28.17
CA LEU A 16 -2.46 8.06 -27.46
C LEU A 16 -3.91 7.60 -27.26
N VAL A 17 -4.20 7.13 -26.06
CA VAL A 17 -5.56 7.14 -25.51
C VAL A 17 -5.48 7.98 -24.24
N ALA A 18 -6.27 9.01 -24.20
CA ALA A 18 -6.27 10.00 -23.13
C ALA A 18 -6.41 9.35 -21.75
N GLY A 19 -5.44 9.60 -20.89
CA GLY A 19 -5.62 9.70 -19.46
C GLY A 19 -5.10 8.60 -18.57
N GLY A 20 -3.86 8.23 -18.53
CA GLY A 20 -3.35 7.49 -17.41
C GLY A 20 -1.95 6.93 -17.58
N TRP A 21 -1.04 7.28 -16.70
CA TRP A 21 0.29 6.70 -16.66
C TRP A 21 0.40 5.63 -15.58
N ARG A 22 1.20 4.60 -15.89
CA ARG A 22 1.43 3.48 -14.99
C ARG A 22 2.82 3.58 -14.37
N VAL A 23 2.88 3.69 -13.06
CA VAL A 23 4.14 3.45 -12.33
C VAL A 23 4.23 1.97 -12.01
N ILE A 24 5.22 1.29 -12.60
CA ILE A 24 5.53 -0.10 -12.30
C ILE A 24 6.59 -0.14 -11.22
N VAL A 25 6.25 -0.62 -10.06
CA VAL A 25 7.24 -0.93 -9.01
C VAL A 25 7.52 -2.42 -9.05
N HIS A 26 8.69 -2.76 -9.52
CA HIS A 26 9.10 -4.17 -9.65
C HIS A 26 9.71 -4.67 -8.35
N LYS A 27 9.26 -5.83 -7.93
CA LYS A 27 9.91 -6.56 -6.87
C LYS A 27 10.14 -8.01 -7.21
N SER A 28 11.34 -8.42 -7.08
CA SER A 28 11.69 -9.81 -6.97
C SER A 28 12.89 -9.98 -6.07
N ASN A 29 12.73 -10.71 -5.01
CA ASN A 29 13.78 -11.53 -4.43
C ASN A 29 13.14 -12.67 -3.65
N LEU A 30 12.44 -13.55 -4.38
CA LEU A 30 12.03 -14.84 -3.86
C LEU A 30 12.23 -15.88 -4.93
N ALA A 31 12.92 -16.97 -4.50
CA ALA A 31 13.36 -18.07 -5.35
C ALA A 31 12.28 -18.59 -6.31
N PRO A 32 12.67 -19.11 -7.48
CA PRO A 32 11.76 -19.47 -8.56
C PRO A 32 11.02 -20.76 -8.24
N ALA A 33 9.79 -20.66 -7.86
CA ALA A 33 8.85 -21.76 -7.91
C ALA A 33 7.55 -21.23 -8.52
N LEU A 34 7.43 -21.37 -9.82
CA LEU A 34 6.18 -21.30 -10.59
C LEU A 34 5.34 -20.02 -10.40
N VAL A 35 5.91 -18.88 -10.72
CA VAL A 35 5.15 -17.67 -11.00
C VAL A 35 5.41 -17.32 -12.45
N THR A 36 4.37 -17.36 -13.26
CA THR A 36 4.38 -16.80 -14.61
C THR A 36 4.82 -15.34 -14.55
N PRO A 37 5.59 -14.82 -15.51
CA PRO A 37 6.27 -13.52 -15.40
C PRO A 37 5.34 -12.34 -15.67
N THR A 38 4.39 -12.06 -14.76
CA THR A 38 3.44 -10.96 -14.90
C THR A 38 3.09 -10.29 -13.57
N THR A 39 3.99 -10.29 -12.60
CA THR A 39 3.76 -9.54 -11.37
C THR A 39 4.38 -8.15 -11.51
N ASN A 40 3.77 -7.32 -12.31
CA ASN A 40 4.07 -5.90 -12.36
C ASN A 40 3.18 -5.20 -11.34
N VAL A 41 3.78 -4.56 -10.38
CA VAL A 41 3.10 -3.75 -9.39
C VAL A 41 2.78 -2.41 -10.03
N HIS A 42 1.51 -2.06 -10.13
CA HIS A 42 1.06 -0.81 -10.73
C HIS A 42 0.40 0.07 -9.67
N LEU A 43 0.89 1.28 -9.52
CA LEU A 43 0.14 2.37 -8.94
C LEU A 43 -0.42 3.16 -10.15
N GLU A 44 -1.70 3.00 -10.47
CA GLU A 44 -2.31 3.83 -11.51
C GLU A 44 -2.57 5.23 -10.94
N LEU A 45 -1.63 6.09 -11.21
CA LEU A 45 -1.72 7.51 -10.94
C LEU A 45 -2.05 8.22 -12.25
N SER A 46 -2.67 9.39 -12.18
CA SER A 46 -2.74 10.27 -13.35
C SER A 46 -1.33 10.50 -13.91
N ASP A 47 -1.22 10.71 -15.20
CA ASP A 47 0.04 10.90 -15.93
C ASP A 47 1.05 11.81 -15.21
N ASP A 48 0.56 12.91 -14.67
CA ASP A 48 1.38 13.89 -13.97
C ASP A 48 1.89 13.38 -12.62
N VAL A 49 1.09 12.62 -11.88
CA VAL A 49 1.49 12.06 -10.56
C VAL A 49 2.51 10.95 -10.72
N ALA A 50 2.33 10.08 -11.71
CA ALA A 50 3.30 9.03 -12.03
C ALA A 50 4.67 9.62 -12.45
N ALA A 51 4.64 10.65 -13.31
CA ALA A 51 5.85 11.36 -13.73
C ALA A 51 6.54 12.09 -12.56
N ARG A 52 5.76 12.65 -11.62
CA ARG A 52 6.32 13.28 -10.42
C ARG A 52 6.92 12.27 -9.45
N LEU A 53 6.27 11.12 -9.25
CA LEU A 53 6.81 10.05 -8.45
C LEU A 53 8.12 9.50 -9.05
N TYR A 54 8.14 9.31 -10.38
CA TYR A 54 9.34 8.91 -11.09
C TYR A 54 10.49 9.91 -10.91
N ARG A 55 10.24 11.20 -11.15
CA ARG A 55 11.23 12.26 -10.93
C ARG A 55 11.70 12.30 -9.49
N ALA A 56 10.77 12.21 -8.53
CA ALA A 56 11.11 12.19 -7.11
C ALA A 56 12.03 11.02 -6.72
N THR A 57 11.93 9.89 -7.42
CA THR A 57 12.71 8.69 -7.12
C THR A 57 13.96 8.51 -7.97
N HIS A 58 14.04 9.11 -9.18
CA HIS A 58 15.07 8.79 -10.18
C HIS A 58 15.85 9.98 -10.77
N GLU A 59 15.25 11.17 -10.90
CA GLU A 59 15.81 12.25 -11.72
C GLU A 59 16.59 13.31 -10.94
N LEU A 60 16.60 13.30 -9.60
CA LEU A 60 17.35 14.31 -8.85
C LEU A 60 18.81 13.91 -8.66
N PRO A 61 19.74 14.90 -8.71
CA PRO A 61 21.16 14.67 -8.50
C PRO A 61 21.42 13.90 -7.20
N THR A 62 22.41 13.02 -7.22
CA THR A 62 22.79 12.16 -6.10
C THR A 62 23.19 12.93 -4.83
N GLU A 63 23.51 14.21 -4.98
CA GLU A 63 23.98 15.09 -3.89
C GLU A 63 22.87 15.51 -2.91
N ASP A 64 21.59 15.44 -3.29
CA ASP A 64 20.47 15.95 -2.47
C ASP A 64 19.54 14.87 -1.92
N ARG A 65 19.93 13.61 -1.98
CA ARG A 65 19.12 12.51 -1.39
C ARG A 65 18.98 12.62 0.14
N SER A 66 19.89 13.33 0.81
CA SER A 66 19.84 13.54 2.25
C SER A 66 18.77 14.54 2.70
N ALA A 67 18.28 15.40 1.79
CA ALA A 67 17.29 16.43 2.08
C ALA A 67 15.84 15.96 1.87
N ARG A 68 15.61 14.78 1.29
CA ARG A 68 14.26 14.28 1.02
C ARG A 68 13.61 13.70 2.26
N PRO A 69 12.30 13.94 2.46
CA PRO A 69 11.59 13.26 3.52
C PRO A 69 11.61 11.74 3.27
N ARG A 70 12.10 10.99 4.24
CA ARG A 70 12.02 9.53 4.22
C ARG A 70 10.61 9.14 4.67
N LEU A 71 9.72 8.90 3.72
CA LEU A 71 8.33 8.53 3.99
C LEU A 71 8.13 7.03 3.87
N ILE A 72 7.34 6.49 4.80
CA ILE A 72 6.94 5.09 4.81
C ILE A 72 5.47 4.99 5.17
N ALA A 73 4.70 4.27 4.35
CA ALA A 73 3.33 3.89 4.62
C ALA A 73 3.28 2.41 4.99
N LEU A 74 2.96 2.12 6.26
CA LEU A 74 2.62 0.76 6.66
C LEU A 74 1.21 0.47 6.20
N THR A 75 1.03 -0.66 5.50
CA THR A 75 -0.28 -1.10 5.04
C THR A 75 -0.57 -2.51 5.50
N PHE A 76 -1.81 -2.74 5.91
CA PHE A 76 -2.27 -4.03 6.44
C PHE A 76 -3.46 -4.51 5.64
N ASP A 77 -3.30 -5.63 4.97
CA ASP A 77 -4.36 -6.27 4.19
C ASP A 77 -5.20 -7.22 5.05
N ASP A 78 -6.37 -7.55 4.56
CA ASP A 78 -7.36 -8.44 5.15
C ASP A 78 -8.04 -7.89 6.41
N GLY A 79 -8.83 -8.75 7.04
CA GLY A 79 -9.56 -8.44 8.26
C GLY A 79 -10.75 -7.49 8.06
N PRO A 80 -11.26 -6.92 9.18
CA PRO A 80 -10.69 -6.99 10.53
C PRO A 80 -10.81 -8.36 11.20
N TYR A 81 -9.85 -8.69 12.06
CA TYR A 81 -9.82 -9.94 12.83
C TYR A 81 -10.07 -9.66 14.33
N PRO A 82 -10.97 -10.41 15.00
CA PRO A 82 -11.41 -10.09 16.36
C PRO A 82 -10.30 -10.14 17.43
N ILE A 83 -9.23 -10.91 17.19
CA ILE A 83 -8.10 -11.03 18.12
C ILE A 83 -6.95 -10.12 17.70
N TYR A 84 -6.56 -10.17 16.44
CA TYR A 84 -5.32 -9.53 15.98
C TYR A 84 -5.49 -8.03 15.71
N THR A 85 -6.64 -7.62 15.17
CA THR A 85 -6.86 -6.19 14.85
C THR A 85 -6.80 -5.30 16.11
N PRO A 86 -7.43 -5.64 17.25
CA PRO A 86 -7.24 -4.87 18.48
C PRO A 86 -5.79 -4.78 18.93
N MET A 87 -5.06 -5.89 18.92
CA MET A 87 -3.64 -5.92 19.31
C MET A 87 -2.78 -5.05 18.39
N LEU A 88 -3.05 -5.09 17.09
CA LEU A 88 -2.34 -4.27 16.10
C LEU A 88 -2.60 -2.79 16.33
N LEU A 89 -3.85 -2.41 16.55
CA LEU A 89 -4.23 -1.02 16.84
C LEU A 89 -3.60 -0.50 18.13
N ASP A 90 -3.59 -1.30 19.20
CA ASP A 90 -2.92 -0.95 20.45
C ASP A 90 -1.43 -0.66 20.22
N VAL A 91 -0.75 -1.52 19.45
CA VAL A 91 0.69 -1.32 19.12
C VAL A 91 0.90 -0.07 18.26
N LEU A 92 0.09 0.16 17.23
CA LEU A 92 0.20 1.36 16.38
C LEU A 92 -0.04 2.64 17.18
N HIS A 93 -1.05 2.62 18.08
CA HIS A 93 -1.36 3.71 18.99
C HIS A 93 -0.18 4.04 19.90
N ASP A 94 0.37 3.03 20.60
CA ASP A 94 1.51 3.21 21.51
C ASP A 94 2.76 3.72 20.79
N LEU A 95 2.94 3.28 19.55
CA LEU A 95 4.04 3.74 18.70
C LEU A 95 3.78 5.10 18.06
N HIS A 96 2.57 5.65 18.14
CA HIS A 96 2.16 6.89 17.47
C HIS A 96 2.46 6.84 15.96
N VAL A 97 1.98 5.81 15.29
CA VAL A 97 2.19 5.54 13.88
C VAL A 97 0.84 5.35 13.18
N PRO A 98 0.49 6.22 12.21
CA PRO A 98 -0.67 5.98 11.35
C PRO A 98 -0.37 4.88 10.35
N ALA A 99 -1.41 4.16 9.94
CA ALA A 99 -1.32 3.11 8.95
C ALA A 99 -2.53 3.14 8.00
N THR A 100 -2.47 2.37 6.90
CA THR A 100 -3.61 2.17 6.01
C THR A 100 -4.02 0.71 6.04
N PHE A 101 -5.30 0.46 6.27
CA PHE A 101 -5.88 -0.88 6.30
C PHE A 101 -6.72 -1.10 5.04
N PHE A 102 -6.37 -2.09 4.23
CA PHE A 102 -7.20 -2.53 3.11
C PHE A 102 -8.10 -3.67 3.61
N LEU A 103 -9.37 -3.34 3.88
CA LEU A 103 -10.29 -4.24 4.56
C LEU A 103 -11.20 -4.98 3.59
N ILE A 104 -11.49 -6.25 3.90
CA ILE A 104 -12.48 -7.07 3.23
C ILE A 104 -13.87 -6.65 3.70
N GLY A 105 -14.74 -6.24 2.76
CA GLY A 105 -16.05 -5.70 3.11
C GLY A 105 -16.95 -6.66 3.91
N GLN A 106 -16.89 -7.95 3.59
CA GLN A 106 -17.62 -8.99 4.33
C GLN A 106 -17.16 -9.10 5.78
N ASP A 107 -15.84 -9.07 6.02
CA ASP A 107 -15.27 -9.16 7.36
C ASP A 107 -15.52 -7.87 8.16
N ALA A 108 -15.48 -6.72 7.49
CA ALA A 108 -15.85 -5.44 8.09
C ALA A 108 -17.29 -5.44 8.62
N ARG A 109 -18.23 -5.98 7.85
CA ARG A 109 -19.64 -6.16 8.30
C ARG A 109 -19.77 -7.14 9.47
N GLN A 110 -18.91 -8.15 9.53
CA GLN A 110 -18.91 -9.10 10.66
C GLN A 110 -18.37 -8.44 11.94
N TRP A 111 -17.44 -7.50 11.82
CA TRP A 111 -16.78 -6.83 12.94
C TRP A 111 -16.86 -5.30 12.84
N PRO A 112 -18.08 -4.73 12.87
CA PRO A 112 -18.29 -3.30 12.60
C PRO A 112 -17.59 -2.38 13.60
N GLU A 113 -17.48 -2.80 14.86
CA GLU A 113 -16.80 -2.00 15.89
C GLU A 113 -15.29 -1.90 15.66
N LEU A 114 -14.68 -2.95 15.11
CA LEU A 114 -13.26 -2.92 14.77
C LEU A 114 -13.01 -2.01 13.57
N THR A 115 -13.88 -2.04 12.57
CA THR A 115 -13.79 -1.12 11.42
C THR A 115 -13.86 0.33 11.87
N ARG A 116 -14.82 0.68 12.76
CA ARG A 116 -14.92 2.03 13.32
C ARG A 116 -13.71 2.40 14.16
N ARG A 117 -13.17 1.44 14.93
CA ARG A 117 -11.99 1.65 15.76
C ARG A 117 -10.76 1.99 14.91
N ILE A 118 -10.57 1.34 13.77
CA ILE A 118 -9.47 1.64 12.83
C ILE A 118 -9.51 3.13 12.45
N GLU A 119 -10.66 3.64 12.01
CA GLU A 119 -10.83 5.04 11.61
C GLU A 119 -10.65 6.00 12.79
N THR A 120 -11.33 5.73 13.92
CA THR A 120 -11.33 6.65 15.06
C THR A 120 -9.97 6.78 15.76
N GLU A 121 -9.09 5.80 15.58
CA GLU A 121 -7.70 5.86 16.04
C GLU A 121 -6.74 6.50 15.03
N GLY A 122 -7.28 7.11 13.95
CA GLY A 122 -6.50 7.91 13.01
C GLY A 122 -5.82 7.09 11.91
N ASN A 123 -6.26 5.86 11.69
CA ASN A 123 -5.81 5.06 10.55
C ASN A 123 -6.73 5.26 9.36
N GLU A 124 -6.21 5.02 8.17
CA GLU A 124 -6.90 5.12 6.89
C GLU A 124 -7.47 3.76 6.48
N ILE A 125 -8.65 3.76 5.84
CA ILE A 125 -9.30 2.56 5.34
C ILE A 125 -9.36 2.60 3.81
N GLY A 126 -8.85 1.55 3.16
CA GLY A 126 -9.01 1.30 1.73
C GLY A 126 -9.86 0.05 1.48
N ASP A 127 -10.34 -0.09 0.25
CA ASP A 127 -11.17 -1.21 -0.18
C ASP A 127 -10.30 -2.40 -0.61
N HIS A 128 -10.57 -3.59 -0.04
CA HIS A 128 -9.94 -4.85 -0.43
C HIS A 128 -10.94 -5.84 -1.05
N THR A 129 -11.96 -5.31 -1.72
CA THR A 129 -13.11 -6.01 -2.27
C THR A 129 -14.08 -6.54 -1.20
N TYR A 130 -15.21 -7.10 -1.63
CA TYR A 130 -16.21 -7.60 -0.70
C TYR A 130 -15.91 -9.00 -0.16
N THR A 131 -15.56 -9.97 -1.05
CA THR A 131 -15.34 -11.38 -0.69
C THR A 131 -13.90 -11.86 -0.88
N HIS A 132 -12.98 -10.97 -1.27
CA HIS A 132 -11.57 -11.28 -1.48
C HIS A 132 -11.27 -12.31 -2.62
N PRO A 133 -11.90 -12.20 -3.81
CA PRO A 133 -11.64 -13.12 -4.90
C PRO A 133 -10.34 -12.81 -5.66
N ASN A 134 -9.91 -13.75 -6.48
CA ASN A 134 -8.83 -13.51 -7.45
C ASN A 134 -9.37 -12.68 -8.63
N LEU A 135 -9.20 -11.36 -8.62
CA LEU A 135 -9.77 -10.46 -9.63
C LEU A 135 -9.30 -10.69 -11.07
N ASP A 136 -8.15 -11.36 -11.25
CA ASP A 136 -7.65 -11.77 -12.56
C ASP A 136 -8.41 -12.95 -13.16
N GLN A 137 -9.27 -13.62 -12.40
CA GLN A 137 -10.13 -14.70 -12.82
C GLN A 137 -11.60 -14.27 -12.99
N GLU A 138 -11.92 -13.03 -12.61
CA GLU A 138 -13.28 -12.50 -12.60
C GLU A 138 -13.59 -11.70 -13.89
N SER A 139 -14.86 -11.74 -14.31
CA SER A 139 -15.35 -10.86 -15.37
C SER A 139 -15.40 -9.40 -14.90
N ALA A 140 -15.41 -8.46 -15.84
CA ALA A 140 -15.49 -7.03 -15.52
C ALA A 140 -16.69 -6.67 -14.63
N ASP A 141 -17.84 -7.33 -14.85
CA ASP A 141 -19.05 -7.10 -14.05
C ASP A 141 -18.92 -7.68 -12.64
N GLN A 142 -18.22 -8.80 -12.47
CA GLN A 142 -17.90 -9.36 -11.16
C GLN A 142 -16.91 -8.48 -10.40
N VAL A 143 -15.84 -8.05 -11.06
CA VAL A 143 -14.89 -7.08 -10.50
C VAL A 143 -15.60 -5.81 -10.04
N ARG A 144 -16.49 -5.27 -10.87
CA ARG A 144 -17.28 -4.08 -10.52
C ARG A 144 -18.14 -4.31 -9.28
N ARG A 145 -18.83 -5.46 -9.19
CA ARG A 145 -19.65 -5.78 -8.00
C ARG A 145 -18.80 -5.90 -6.75
N GLU A 146 -17.71 -6.63 -6.81
CA GLU A 146 -16.79 -6.83 -5.67
C GLU A 146 -16.26 -5.50 -5.11
N ILE A 147 -15.86 -4.57 -5.98
CA ILE A 147 -15.40 -3.25 -5.56
C ILE A 147 -16.56 -2.43 -4.98
N LEU A 148 -17.73 -2.41 -5.62
CA LEU A 148 -18.85 -1.60 -5.15
C LEU A 148 -19.45 -2.13 -3.85
N GLU A 149 -19.59 -3.43 -3.69
CA GLU A 149 -20.08 -4.06 -2.46
C GLU A 149 -19.09 -3.90 -1.31
N GLY A 150 -17.78 -4.02 -1.58
CA GLY A 150 -16.72 -3.72 -0.61
C GLY A 150 -16.80 -2.27 -0.13
N ARG A 151 -16.79 -1.34 -1.08
CA ARG A 151 -16.95 0.10 -0.80
C ARG A 151 -18.18 0.40 0.05
N ASP A 152 -19.33 -0.12 -0.36
CA ASP A 152 -20.60 0.21 0.30
C ASP A 152 -20.63 -0.37 1.72
N ALA A 153 -20.09 -1.57 1.93
CA ALA A 153 -19.95 -2.18 3.25
C ALA A 153 -19.03 -1.34 4.18
N LEU A 154 -17.89 -0.90 3.66
CA LEU A 154 -16.94 -0.09 4.43
C LEU A 154 -17.49 1.31 4.70
N TRP A 155 -18.14 1.94 3.71
CA TRP A 155 -18.72 3.27 3.86
C TRP A 155 -19.88 3.34 4.86
N GLU A 156 -20.66 2.28 4.99
CA GLU A 156 -21.71 2.17 6.01
C GLU A 156 -21.15 2.17 7.45
N LEU A 157 -19.91 1.72 7.63
CA LEU A 157 -19.28 1.52 8.94
C LEU A 157 -18.29 2.61 9.31
N SER A 158 -17.68 3.20 8.32
CA SER A 158 -16.67 4.24 8.41
C SER A 158 -17.01 5.32 7.39
N HIS A 159 -16.69 6.57 7.69
CA HIS A 159 -16.86 7.66 6.73
C HIS A 159 -15.53 8.16 6.20
N ASP A 160 -14.49 7.31 6.27
CA ASP A 160 -13.19 7.59 5.67
C ASP A 160 -13.31 7.74 4.14
N PRO A 161 -13.03 8.92 3.58
CA PRO A 161 -13.15 9.16 2.14
C PRO A 161 -12.24 8.25 1.31
N SER A 162 -11.17 7.72 1.89
CA SER A 162 -10.21 6.81 1.22
C SER A 162 -10.87 5.50 0.78
N VAL A 163 -11.93 5.06 1.47
CA VAL A 163 -12.76 3.92 1.07
C VAL A 163 -13.30 4.03 -0.37
N ARG A 164 -13.46 5.24 -0.88
CA ARG A 164 -14.01 5.52 -2.21
C ARG A 164 -12.96 5.79 -3.28
N VAL A 165 -11.69 5.85 -2.89
CA VAL A 165 -10.62 6.25 -3.81
C VAL A 165 -9.39 5.37 -3.75
N LEU A 166 -9.22 4.55 -2.72
CA LEU A 166 -8.11 3.62 -2.57
C LEU A 166 -8.60 2.19 -2.56
N MET A 167 -8.10 1.36 -3.45
CA MET A 167 -8.34 -0.06 -3.43
C MET A 167 -7.04 -0.84 -3.62
N ARG A 168 -6.99 -2.04 -3.07
CA ARG A 168 -5.93 -3.01 -3.33
C ARG A 168 -6.54 -4.32 -3.83
N PRO A 169 -6.11 -4.84 -4.99
CA PRO A 169 -6.59 -6.13 -5.47
C PRO A 169 -6.13 -7.26 -4.54
N PRO A 170 -7.01 -8.19 -4.15
CA PRO A 170 -6.64 -9.39 -3.42
C PRO A 170 -5.44 -10.12 -4.03
N HIS A 171 -4.49 -10.53 -3.19
CA HIS A 171 -3.26 -11.23 -3.60
C HIS A 171 -2.39 -10.43 -4.59
N GLY A 172 -2.65 -9.15 -4.81
CA GLY A 172 -2.02 -8.35 -5.88
C GLY A 172 -2.37 -8.83 -7.29
N ARG A 173 -3.48 -9.57 -7.46
CA ARG A 173 -3.88 -10.19 -8.74
C ARG A 173 -4.92 -9.34 -9.44
N TYR A 174 -4.60 -8.93 -10.65
CA TYR A 174 -5.48 -8.10 -11.48
C TYR A 174 -5.15 -8.26 -12.96
N THR A 175 -6.07 -7.83 -13.80
CA THR A 175 -5.91 -7.72 -15.25
C THR A 175 -6.02 -6.25 -15.66
N GLU A 176 -5.74 -5.98 -16.93
CA GLU A 176 -6.03 -4.66 -17.48
C GLU A 176 -7.53 -4.31 -17.41
N SER A 177 -8.40 -5.32 -17.52
CA SER A 177 -9.85 -5.13 -17.30
C SER A 177 -10.16 -4.70 -15.88
N THR A 178 -9.52 -5.31 -14.89
CA THR A 178 -9.64 -4.91 -13.47
C THR A 178 -9.26 -3.44 -13.29
N LEU A 179 -8.14 -3.02 -13.86
CA LEU A 179 -7.67 -1.64 -13.76
C LEU A 179 -8.65 -0.65 -14.39
N ARG A 180 -9.18 -0.96 -15.60
CA ARG A 180 -10.19 -0.11 -16.24
C ARG A 180 -11.47 0.02 -15.42
N VAL A 181 -11.92 -1.06 -14.80
CA VAL A 181 -13.09 -1.04 -13.92
C VAL A 181 -12.83 -0.17 -12.70
N ALA A 182 -11.72 -0.37 -12.00
CA ALA A 182 -11.34 0.42 -10.83
C ALA A 182 -11.24 1.92 -11.18
N GLN A 183 -10.57 2.26 -12.27
CA GLN A 183 -10.43 3.62 -12.76
C GLN A 183 -11.78 4.27 -13.10
N ALA A 184 -12.67 3.53 -13.79
CA ALA A 184 -14.01 4.02 -14.12
C ALA A 184 -14.88 4.27 -12.87
N LEU A 185 -14.54 3.63 -11.74
CA LEU A 185 -15.17 3.84 -10.44
C LEU A 185 -14.49 4.93 -9.60
N GLY A 186 -13.40 5.55 -10.10
CA GLY A 186 -12.66 6.60 -9.42
C GLY A 186 -11.57 6.12 -8.46
N TYR A 187 -11.20 4.84 -8.52
CA TYR A 187 -10.19 4.26 -7.63
C TYR A 187 -8.76 4.40 -8.14
N SER A 188 -7.87 4.69 -7.21
CA SER A 188 -6.44 4.42 -7.35
C SER A 188 -6.16 3.00 -6.87
N VAL A 189 -5.61 2.19 -7.75
CA VAL A 189 -5.16 0.83 -7.39
C VAL A 189 -3.81 0.92 -6.70
N VAL A 190 -3.77 0.55 -5.42
CA VAL A 190 -2.59 0.66 -4.56
C VAL A 190 -1.96 -0.72 -4.40
N LEU A 191 -0.71 -0.85 -4.80
CA LEU A 191 0.08 -2.03 -4.51
C LEU A 191 1.16 -1.67 -3.46
N TRP A 192 2.33 -2.27 -3.52
CA TRP A 192 3.38 -2.07 -2.54
C TRP A 192 4.76 -1.97 -3.18
N THR A 193 5.69 -1.36 -2.48
CA THR A 193 7.10 -1.30 -2.86
C THR A 193 7.92 -2.32 -2.08
N ASP A 194 7.46 -2.70 -0.88
CA ASP A 194 8.03 -3.80 -0.10
C ASP A 194 6.95 -4.78 0.35
N ASP A 195 7.15 -6.06 -0.02
CA ASP A 195 6.35 -7.18 0.49
C ASP A 195 7.06 -7.74 1.72
N GLY A 196 6.54 -7.48 2.91
CA GLY A 196 7.10 -8.01 4.16
C GLY A 196 7.20 -9.53 4.19
N GLY A 197 6.40 -10.22 3.37
CA GLY A 197 6.38 -11.67 3.30
C GLY A 197 5.77 -12.35 4.53
N ASP A 198 5.07 -11.60 5.38
CA ASP A 198 4.47 -12.07 6.62
C ASP A 198 3.28 -13.02 6.42
N TRP A 199 2.73 -13.06 5.20
CA TRP A 199 1.71 -14.04 4.80
C TRP A 199 2.24 -15.48 4.80
N ARG A 200 3.55 -15.65 4.76
CA ARG A 200 4.24 -16.94 4.96
C ARG A 200 4.47 -17.19 6.43
N THR A 201 4.86 -18.43 6.77
CA THR A 201 5.36 -18.72 8.11
C THR A 201 6.76 -18.12 8.26
N VAL A 202 6.84 -16.98 8.95
CA VAL A 202 8.11 -16.27 9.20
C VAL A 202 8.33 -16.10 10.70
N THR A 203 9.58 -16.03 11.12
CA THR A 203 9.92 -15.63 12.50
C THR A 203 9.91 -14.11 12.61
N VAL A 204 9.61 -13.60 13.80
CA VAL A 204 9.67 -12.16 14.11
C VAL A 204 11.01 -11.56 13.69
N ALA A 205 12.12 -12.21 14.06
CA ALA A 205 13.47 -11.72 13.73
C ALA A 205 13.75 -11.70 12.22
N ALA A 206 13.20 -12.64 11.45
CA ALA A 206 13.36 -12.64 10.00
C ALA A 206 12.57 -11.51 9.35
N LEU A 207 11.34 -11.26 9.82
CA LEU A 207 10.51 -10.15 9.36
C LEU A 207 11.14 -8.80 9.70
N GLN A 208 11.61 -8.61 10.95
CA GLN A 208 12.32 -7.41 11.38
C GLN A 208 13.53 -7.10 10.51
N ARG A 209 14.35 -8.12 10.25
CA ARG A 209 15.53 -7.97 9.40
C ARG A 209 15.15 -7.59 7.98
N HIS A 210 14.18 -8.28 7.39
CA HIS A 210 13.72 -8.01 6.04
C HIS A 210 13.29 -6.54 5.87
N LEU A 211 12.38 -6.08 6.72
CA LEU A 211 11.83 -4.73 6.63
C LEU A 211 12.91 -3.65 6.83
N VAL A 212 13.86 -3.85 7.76
CA VAL A 212 14.90 -2.85 8.03
C VAL A 212 16.01 -2.84 6.96
N GLU A 213 16.42 -4.00 6.46
CA GLU A 213 17.54 -4.10 5.50
C GLU A 213 17.12 -3.71 4.07
N HIS A 214 15.85 -3.84 3.70
CA HIS A 214 15.35 -3.55 2.36
C HIS A 214 14.61 -2.21 2.26
N ALA A 215 14.55 -1.46 3.36
CA ALA A 215 13.86 -0.18 3.41
C ALA A 215 14.34 0.80 2.35
N THR A 216 13.39 1.37 1.64
CA THR A 216 13.58 2.45 0.66
C THR A 216 12.76 3.68 1.07
N ALA A 217 12.82 4.77 0.31
CA ALA A 217 11.98 5.94 0.57
C ALA A 217 11.71 6.68 -0.74
N PRO A 218 10.45 7.03 -1.03
CA PRO A 218 9.22 6.69 -0.30
C PRO A 218 8.88 5.20 -0.41
N GLU A 219 8.19 4.64 0.58
CA GLU A 219 7.88 3.22 0.64
C GLU A 219 6.43 2.95 1.03
N ILE A 220 5.83 1.93 0.41
CA ILE A 220 4.56 1.32 0.81
C ILE A 220 4.86 -0.13 1.16
N VAL A 221 4.70 -0.49 2.43
CA VAL A 221 4.98 -1.83 2.94
C VAL A 221 3.70 -2.64 3.00
N LEU A 222 3.70 -3.82 2.37
CA LEU A 222 2.62 -4.80 2.50
C LEU A 222 2.84 -5.67 3.73
N LEU A 223 1.86 -5.69 4.60
CA LEU A 223 1.72 -6.58 5.75
C LEU A 223 0.27 -7.07 5.83
N HIS A 224 -0.02 -7.96 6.78
CA HIS A 224 -1.38 -8.49 6.98
C HIS A 224 -1.81 -8.34 8.45
N SER A 225 -3.05 -7.92 8.66
CA SER A 225 -3.59 -7.62 9.99
C SER A 225 -3.82 -8.85 10.87
N GLY A 226 -3.86 -10.05 10.29
CA GLY A 226 -4.08 -11.32 10.97
C GLY A 226 -2.80 -12.07 11.39
N LYS A 227 -1.65 -11.41 11.51
CA LYS A 227 -0.35 -12.07 11.76
C LYS A 227 0.29 -11.61 13.07
N LEU A 228 0.40 -12.53 14.02
CA LEU A 228 1.05 -12.24 15.31
C LEU A 228 2.52 -11.82 15.13
N ALA A 229 3.26 -12.47 14.24
CA ALA A 229 4.66 -12.12 13.97
C ALA A 229 4.81 -10.68 13.46
N THR A 230 3.84 -10.17 12.72
CA THR A 230 3.80 -8.77 12.27
C THR A 230 3.64 -7.84 13.47
N ILE A 231 2.64 -8.09 14.31
CA ILE A 231 2.37 -7.29 15.51
C ILE A 231 3.61 -7.24 16.41
N GLU A 232 4.23 -8.38 16.67
CA GLU A 232 5.44 -8.47 17.51
C GLU A 232 6.68 -7.82 16.87
N ALA A 233 6.75 -7.74 15.54
CA ALA A 233 7.87 -7.12 14.85
C ALA A 233 7.83 -5.59 14.87
N LEU A 234 6.62 -4.99 14.87
CA LEU A 234 6.42 -3.54 14.69
C LEU A 234 7.20 -2.66 15.68
N PRO A 235 7.24 -2.92 17.00
CA PRO A 235 7.96 -2.04 17.93
C PRO A 235 9.42 -1.85 17.55
N TYR A 236 10.11 -2.93 17.19
CA TYR A 236 11.50 -2.86 16.76
C TYR A 236 11.64 -2.15 15.41
N VAL A 237 10.82 -2.50 14.43
CA VAL A 237 10.87 -1.95 13.06
C VAL A 237 10.61 -0.44 13.09
N VAL A 238 9.59 -0.02 13.81
CA VAL A 238 9.23 1.41 13.92
C VAL A 238 10.33 2.21 14.63
N ASP A 239 10.92 1.68 15.71
CA ASP A 239 12.05 2.36 16.37
C ASP A 239 13.23 2.52 15.41
N ARG A 240 13.57 1.47 14.66
CA ARG A 240 14.67 1.53 13.67
C ARG A 240 14.39 2.56 12.58
N PHE A 241 13.18 2.63 12.06
CA PHE A 241 12.79 3.61 11.05
C PHE A 241 12.78 5.04 11.59
N LYS A 242 12.24 5.26 12.79
CA LYS A 242 12.26 6.59 13.42
C LYS A 242 13.70 7.09 13.64
N ARG A 243 14.59 6.23 14.14
CA ARG A 243 16.02 6.56 14.29
C ARG A 243 16.74 6.83 12.96
N ALA A 244 16.30 6.17 11.88
CA ALA A 244 16.80 6.42 10.53
C ALA A 244 16.18 7.66 9.86
N GLY A 245 15.31 8.41 10.57
CA GLY A 245 14.69 9.63 10.08
C GLY A 245 13.49 9.41 9.15
N TYR A 246 12.86 8.23 9.19
CA TYR A 246 11.62 8.00 8.48
C TYR A 246 10.43 8.63 9.21
N ARG A 247 9.50 9.19 8.43
CA ARG A 247 8.19 9.63 8.88
C ARG A 247 7.13 8.66 8.36
N PHE A 248 6.28 8.19 9.27
CA PHE A 248 5.15 7.35 8.93
C PHE A 248 3.99 8.20 8.46
N VAL A 249 3.34 7.75 7.40
CA VAL A 249 2.19 8.40 6.76
C VAL A 249 1.19 7.35 6.31
N THR A 250 -0.06 7.76 6.07
CA THR A 250 -1.01 6.91 5.35
C THR A 250 -0.72 6.90 3.85
N VAL A 251 -1.30 5.96 3.11
CA VAL A 251 -1.19 5.93 1.65
C VAL A 251 -1.77 7.19 1.03
N GLY A 252 -2.93 7.64 1.49
CA GLY A 252 -3.56 8.87 0.99
C GLY A 252 -2.70 10.10 1.24
N GLU A 253 -2.06 10.22 2.42
CA GLU A 253 -1.11 11.29 2.70
C GLU A 253 0.11 11.19 1.77
N LEU A 254 0.67 9.99 1.58
CA LEU A 254 1.80 9.78 0.68
C LEU A 254 1.46 10.22 -0.75
N LEU A 255 0.31 9.79 -1.28
CA LEU A 255 -0.15 10.16 -2.62
C LEU A 255 -0.35 11.68 -2.76
N LYS A 256 -0.94 12.31 -1.74
CA LYS A 256 -1.10 13.78 -1.72
C LYS A 256 0.24 14.51 -1.79
N LEU A 257 1.23 14.10 -1.00
CA LEU A 257 2.57 14.70 -1.00
C LEU A 257 3.29 14.52 -2.35
N VAL A 258 3.06 13.38 -3.01
CA VAL A 258 3.54 13.14 -4.39
C VAL A 258 2.87 14.11 -5.37
N GLN A 259 1.53 14.24 -5.29
CA GLN A 259 0.76 15.09 -6.19
C GLN A 259 1.11 16.58 -6.06
N THR A 260 1.30 17.06 -4.84
CA THR A 260 1.66 18.46 -4.58
C THR A 260 3.12 18.78 -4.88
N GLY A 261 3.95 17.78 -5.11
CA GLY A 261 5.39 17.95 -5.31
C GLY A 261 6.15 18.24 -4.02
N GLU A 262 5.51 18.16 -2.86
CA GLU A 262 6.13 18.42 -1.55
C GLU A 262 7.22 17.41 -1.18
N LEU A 263 7.26 16.26 -1.85
CA LEU A 263 8.37 15.30 -1.73
C LEU A 263 9.72 15.88 -2.18
N ASN A 264 9.69 16.94 -2.99
CA ASN A 264 10.90 17.57 -3.53
C ASN A 264 11.41 18.72 -2.67
N HIS A 265 10.71 19.07 -1.58
CA HIS A 265 11.11 20.13 -0.67
C HIS A 265 11.42 19.54 0.73
N PRO A 266 12.47 20.04 1.42
CA PRO A 266 12.71 19.68 2.81
C PRO A 266 11.46 20.03 3.64
N LEU A 267 10.99 19.08 4.44
CA LEU A 267 9.84 19.29 5.33
C LEU A 267 10.08 20.54 6.17
N ARG A 268 9.24 21.54 6.05
CA ARG A 268 9.24 22.66 6.99
C ARG A 268 9.01 22.08 8.37
N ARG A 269 9.98 22.22 9.28
CA ARG A 269 9.77 21.89 10.69
C ARG A 269 8.58 22.70 11.16
N ALA A 270 7.53 22.01 11.62
CA ALA A 270 6.51 22.68 12.40
C ALA A 270 7.20 23.23 13.66
N VAL A 271 7.09 24.55 13.85
CA VAL A 271 7.60 25.28 15.00
C VAL A 271 6.64 25.04 16.17
#